data_e5cc08412ba363221babf72a3ef53430
#
_entry.id   e5cc08412ba363221babf72a3ef53430
#
_cell.length_a   1.000
_cell.length_b   1.000
_cell.length_c   1.000
_cell.angle_alpha   90.00
_cell.angle_beta   90.00
_cell.angle_gamma   90.00
#
_symmetry.space_group_name_H-M   'P 1'
#
loop_
_entity.id
_entity.type
_entity.pdbx_description
1 polymer ?
#
loop_
_entity_poly.entity_id
_entity_poly.type
_entity_poly.pdbx_seq_one_letter_code
_entity_poly.pdbx_strand_id
1 'polypeptide(L)'
;MLNKKKFCPSFLQPKHARIAFARHRHTILGLVISLIFLTATQSFSQPLASGKSKFVGNIIHNGYSIHSDFSNYWNQVTPENAGKWGSVEQSQGSYSWTELDDIYNYAIANNFPYKHHNLIWGSQQPSFMDKGILDSAQQYQEIVNWIQASGARYADANFCDVVNEPVHTPPSYINALGGTGKTGWDWVINAFKLARKYWSPNTKLLVNEYSVINGDTSLTPYLKIINLLKDSSLIDGIGVQAHYFEIDGGASPSLLKTNLDKLTATGLPVYISEFDINQQIDSVQEARYQIEFPIFWEDPGVYGITLWGYTQNETWKPYTYLVTTSETERPALPWLRTFIKNGPVPAVPLLVSPRSTTDQARVSTYIWQSSAYAITYELQVALDQAFQFVVVDTTVADTTATPSAQLDPNTMFYWRVCGIDSAGAGPYSSVYHFTTGTLLAVKEGNTLPKEFALLQNYPNPFNPTTVISYQLPVNSFVTLKIYDVLGRFVETLVSGRQEAGSHSLEFNGTNLKSGVYFYTLRAGSFTATRELLLLK
;
A
#
# COMPACT_ATOMS: atom_id res chain seq x y z
N MET A 1 0.07 2.83 82.40
CA MET A 1 1.28 2.77 83.22
C MET A 1 2.42 3.22 82.36
N LEU A 2 2.84 4.47 82.48
CA LEU A 2 4.06 4.96 83.13
C LEU A 2 5.34 4.41 82.48
N ASN A 3 6.32 5.12 81.94
CA ASN A 3 6.79 6.44 82.35
C ASN A 3 7.80 6.99 81.31
N LYS A 4 7.79 8.29 81.20
CA LYS A 4 8.74 9.22 80.64
C LYS A 4 10.17 9.05 81.14
N LYS A 5 11.22 9.47 80.36
CA LYS A 5 12.09 10.56 80.77
C LYS A 5 13.01 11.05 79.64
N LYS A 6 13.02 12.31 79.53
CA LYS A 6 13.91 13.28 78.84
C LYS A 6 15.33 13.26 79.48
N PHE A 7 16.35 13.71 78.67
CA PHE A 7 17.27 14.79 79.11
C PHE A 7 18.26 15.14 77.97
N CYS A 8 18.35 16.42 77.63
CA CYS A 8 19.43 17.19 77.03
C CYS A 8 20.06 18.03 78.17
N PRO A 9 21.15 18.80 78.12
CA PRO A 9 22.03 19.32 77.03
C PRO A 9 23.53 19.45 77.43
N SER A 10 24.44 19.94 76.59
CA SER A 10 25.25 21.19 76.79
C SER A 10 26.56 21.20 75.97
N PHE A 11 26.67 22.22 75.16
CA PHE A 11 27.71 23.26 75.05
C PHE A 11 29.17 22.88 75.32
N LEU A 12 30.05 23.21 74.31
CA LEU A 12 31.22 24.11 74.50
C LEU A 12 32.01 24.30 73.17
N GLN A 13 32.11 25.55 72.72
CA GLN A 13 33.18 26.15 71.89
C GLN A 13 34.19 26.83 72.84
N PRO A 14 35.27 27.50 72.40
CA PRO A 14 36.12 27.53 71.19
C PRO A 14 37.64 27.48 71.48
N LYS A 15 38.52 27.49 70.47
CA LYS A 15 39.74 28.36 70.51
C LYS A 15 40.44 28.49 69.14
N HIS A 16 40.80 29.72 68.86
CA HIS A 16 41.56 30.23 67.73
C HIS A 16 43.02 29.79 67.71
N ALA A 17 43.59 29.63 66.49
CA ALA A 17 45.00 30.00 66.24
C ALA A 17 45.14 30.41 64.77
N ARG A 18 45.62 31.63 64.57
CA ARG A 18 46.09 32.22 63.30
C ARG A 18 47.56 31.82 63.09
N ILE A 19 47.96 31.51 61.84
CA ILE A 19 49.30 31.84 61.27
C ILE A 19 49.21 31.84 59.72
N ALA A 20 49.44 32.89 59.15
CA ALA A 20 50.22 33.53 58.06
C ALA A 20 50.46 32.77 56.73
N PHE A 21 50.12 33.55 55.73
CA PHE A 21 50.51 33.66 54.30
C PHE A 21 51.72 32.87 53.77
N ALA A 22 51.48 32.16 52.64
CA ALA A 22 52.42 32.13 51.51
C ALA A 22 51.63 31.97 50.21
N ARG A 23 51.87 32.92 49.26
CA ARG A 23 51.30 32.96 47.90
C ARG A 23 51.95 31.86 47.08
N HIS A 24 51.12 30.95 46.46
CA HIS A 24 51.48 30.28 45.23
C HIS A 24 50.24 30.24 44.31
N ARG A 25 50.42 30.85 43.14
CA ARG A 25 49.47 30.80 42.04
C ARG A 25 49.48 29.36 41.50
N HIS A 26 48.36 28.65 41.60
CA HIS A 26 48.04 27.53 40.73
C HIS A 26 46.63 27.70 40.21
N THR A 27 46.56 27.75 38.89
CA THR A 27 45.37 27.80 38.05
C THR A 27 44.53 26.55 38.36
N ILE A 28 43.40 26.74 39.04
CA ILE A 28 42.40 25.66 39.19
C ILE A 28 41.52 25.70 37.97
N LEU A 29 41.75 24.71 37.11
CA LEU A 29 40.85 24.37 36.00
C LEU A 29 39.59 23.73 36.66
N GLY A 30 38.52 24.50 36.78
CA GLY A 30 37.24 24.02 37.26
C GLY A 30 36.61 23.06 36.26
N LEU A 31 36.64 21.76 36.53
CA LEU A 31 35.90 20.76 35.82
C LEU A 31 34.42 20.88 36.26
N VAL A 32 33.62 21.60 35.46
CA VAL A 32 32.17 21.58 35.57
C VAL A 32 31.70 20.30 34.94
N ILE A 33 31.45 19.27 35.74
CA ILE A 33 30.72 18.06 35.30
C ILE A 33 29.25 18.48 35.18
N SER A 34 28.85 18.86 33.97
CA SER A 34 27.44 18.95 33.62
C SER A 34 26.90 17.50 33.56
N LEU A 35 26.21 17.09 34.62
CA LEU A 35 25.35 15.92 34.56
C LEU A 35 24.20 16.23 33.56
N ILE A 36 24.39 15.88 32.29
CA ILE A 36 23.30 15.79 31.35
C ILE A 36 22.49 14.57 31.76
N PHE A 37 21.39 14.82 32.51
CA PHE A 37 20.32 13.83 32.58
C PHE A 37 19.78 13.67 31.16
N LEU A 38 20.28 12.67 30.41
CA LEU A 38 19.53 12.10 29.31
C LEU A 38 18.28 11.47 29.96
N THR A 39 17.23 12.24 30.07
CA THR A 39 15.90 11.65 30.11
C THR A 39 15.74 10.97 28.75
N ALA A 40 15.96 9.67 28.70
CA ALA A 40 15.42 8.85 27.64
C ALA A 40 13.91 9.08 27.71
N THR A 41 13.40 10.04 26.92
CA THR A 41 11.99 10.04 26.55
C THR A 41 11.82 8.70 25.86
N GLN A 42 11.19 7.73 26.54
CA GLN A 42 10.58 6.60 25.85
C GLN A 42 9.69 7.26 24.80
N SER A 43 10.14 7.28 23.56
CA SER A 43 9.26 7.61 22.45
C SER A 43 8.27 6.46 22.41
N PHE A 44 7.10 6.65 23.02
CA PHE A 44 5.99 5.75 22.81
C PHE A 44 5.82 5.67 21.29
N SER A 45 5.95 4.47 20.75
CA SER A 45 5.67 4.23 19.35
C SER A 45 4.24 4.68 19.09
N GLN A 46 4.03 5.49 18.06
CA GLN A 46 2.69 5.94 17.67
C GLN A 46 2.10 4.92 16.70
N PRO A 47 0.78 4.73 16.68
CA PRO A 47 0.11 3.92 15.67
C PRO A 47 0.58 4.28 14.25
N LEU A 48 0.67 3.29 13.36
CA LEU A 48 1.15 3.46 11.98
C LEU A 48 0.44 4.60 11.23
N ALA A 49 -0.88 4.73 11.44
CA ALA A 49 -1.70 5.76 10.80
C ALA A 49 -1.95 6.99 11.68
N SER A 50 -1.11 7.24 12.70
CA SER A 50 -1.24 8.43 13.55
C SER A 50 -1.18 9.72 12.71
N GLY A 51 -2.16 10.60 12.90
CA GLY A 51 -2.27 11.87 12.16
C GLY A 51 -2.72 11.74 10.71
N LYS A 52 -3.09 10.54 10.23
CA LYS A 52 -3.65 10.33 8.89
C LYS A 52 -5.17 10.42 8.91
N SER A 53 -5.76 10.71 7.75
CA SER A 53 -7.22 10.73 7.56
C SER A 53 -7.86 9.34 7.53
N LYS A 54 -7.06 8.30 7.27
CA LYS A 54 -7.44 6.89 7.26
C LYS A 54 -6.87 6.20 8.50
N PHE A 55 -7.57 5.21 9.02
CA PHE A 55 -7.01 4.36 10.07
C PHE A 55 -6.31 3.12 9.47
N VAL A 56 -5.39 2.55 10.24
CA VAL A 56 -4.91 1.18 10.07
C VAL A 56 -5.17 0.44 11.37
N GLY A 57 -6.15 -0.44 11.35
CA GLY A 57 -6.62 -1.19 12.50
C GLY A 57 -6.19 -2.64 12.48
N ASN A 58 -6.56 -3.33 13.55
CA ASN A 58 -6.38 -4.78 13.64
C ASN A 58 -7.50 -5.42 14.45
N ILE A 59 -7.57 -6.75 14.35
CA ILE A 59 -8.42 -7.55 15.22
C ILE A 59 -7.77 -7.76 16.58
N ILE A 60 -8.63 -8.03 17.57
CA ILE A 60 -8.25 -8.66 18.83
C ILE A 60 -8.78 -10.08 18.81
N HIS A 61 -7.86 -11.04 18.92
CA HIS A 61 -8.15 -12.46 18.85
C HIS A 61 -8.78 -12.97 20.14
N ASN A 62 -9.71 -13.92 20.03
CA ASN A 62 -10.44 -14.49 21.16
C ASN A 62 -9.54 -15.30 22.10
N GLY A 63 -9.83 -15.22 23.40
CA GLY A 63 -9.18 -16.03 24.42
C GLY A 63 -7.76 -15.58 24.78
N TYR A 64 -7.28 -14.48 24.19
CA TYR A 64 -5.98 -13.88 24.50
C TYR A 64 -6.17 -12.53 25.18
N SER A 65 -5.21 -12.15 26.01
CA SER A 65 -5.15 -10.80 26.54
C SER A 65 -4.79 -9.81 25.43
N ILE A 66 -5.35 -8.62 25.49
CA ILE A 66 -5.00 -7.55 24.54
C ILE A 66 -3.51 -7.22 24.73
N HIS A 67 -2.74 -7.32 23.66
CA HIS A 67 -1.32 -7.04 23.69
C HIS A 67 -1.04 -5.59 24.07
N SER A 68 -0.10 -5.37 24.98
CA SER A 68 0.28 -4.03 25.46
C SER A 68 0.89 -3.15 24.36
N ASP A 69 1.39 -3.75 23.28
CA ASP A 69 1.95 -3.08 22.12
C ASP A 69 0.93 -2.80 21.00
N PHE A 70 -0.33 -3.22 21.15
CA PHE A 70 -1.38 -3.01 20.13
C PHE A 70 -1.43 -1.54 19.68
N SER A 71 -1.46 -0.61 20.64
CA SER A 71 -1.50 0.83 20.36
C SER A 71 -0.20 1.41 19.79
N ASN A 72 0.89 0.64 19.72
CA ASN A 72 2.12 1.03 19.03
C ASN A 72 2.03 0.86 17.51
N TYR A 73 1.06 0.07 17.04
CA TYR A 73 0.89 -0.27 15.62
C TYR A 73 -0.47 0.18 15.09
N TRP A 74 -1.54 -0.03 15.81
CA TRP A 74 -2.91 0.04 15.32
C TRP A 74 -3.71 1.13 16.01
N ASN A 75 -4.60 1.77 15.26
CA ASN A 75 -5.48 2.83 15.76
C ASN A 75 -6.96 2.61 15.42
N GLN A 76 -7.37 1.36 15.20
CA GLN A 76 -8.77 0.92 15.09
C GLN A 76 -8.86 -0.52 15.60
N VAL A 77 -9.97 -0.90 16.20
CA VAL A 77 -10.20 -2.19 16.86
C VAL A 77 -11.42 -2.89 16.28
N THR A 78 -11.25 -4.19 15.98
CA THR A 78 -12.34 -5.11 15.62
C THR A 78 -12.20 -6.39 16.44
N PRO A 79 -13.25 -6.91 17.11
CA PRO A 79 -13.20 -8.25 17.71
C PRO A 79 -13.20 -9.29 16.57
N GLU A 80 -12.29 -10.27 16.61
CA GLU A 80 -12.27 -11.31 15.57
C GLU A 80 -13.52 -12.21 15.66
N ASN A 81 -13.71 -12.85 16.82
CA ASN A 81 -14.82 -13.77 17.04
C ASN A 81 -15.73 -13.36 18.20
N ALA A 82 -15.23 -12.56 19.18
CA ALA A 82 -15.99 -12.19 20.38
C ALA A 82 -17.27 -11.44 20.10
N GLY A 83 -17.36 -10.72 18.95
CA GLY A 83 -18.54 -9.98 18.54
C GLY A 83 -19.57 -10.77 17.75
N LYS A 84 -19.28 -12.02 17.39
CA LYS A 84 -20.19 -12.88 16.61
C LYS A 84 -21.29 -13.41 17.51
N TRP A 85 -22.51 -13.46 17.00
CA TRP A 85 -23.70 -13.80 17.79
C TRP A 85 -23.54 -15.14 18.55
N GLY A 86 -23.06 -16.20 17.88
CA GLY A 86 -22.85 -17.51 18.52
C GLY A 86 -21.77 -17.53 19.62
N SER A 87 -20.83 -16.57 19.63
CA SER A 87 -19.86 -16.43 20.71
C SER A 87 -20.48 -15.79 21.94
N VAL A 88 -21.40 -14.86 21.75
CA VAL A 88 -22.04 -14.10 22.82
C VAL A 88 -23.23 -14.86 23.40
N GLU A 89 -24.06 -15.51 22.57
CA GLU A 89 -25.28 -16.19 22.99
C GLU A 89 -25.24 -17.66 22.59
N GLN A 90 -24.56 -18.47 23.40
CA GLN A 90 -24.48 -19.92 23.20
C GLN A 90 -25.76 -20.65 23.60
N SER A 91 -26.54 -20.08 24.50
CA SER A 91 -27.83 -20.60 24.96
C SER A 91 -28.87 -19.48 24.89
N GLN A 92 -30.05 -19.76 24.37
CA GLN A 92 -31.13 -18.82 24.16
C GLN A 92 -31.41 -17.97 25.39
N GLY A 93 -31.35 -16.63 25.24
CA GLY A 93 -31.60 -15.65 26.31
C GLY A 93 -30.42 -15.48 27.28
N SER A 94 -29.29 -16.17 27.07
CA SER A 94 -28.13 -16.09 27.96
C SER A 94 -26.91 -15.50 27.24
N TYR A 95 -26.62 -14.24 27.51
CA TYR A 95 -25.53 -13.49 26.89
C TYR A 95 -24.25 -13.49 27.74
N SER A 96 -23.12 -13.80 27.12
CA SER A 96 -21.77 -13.71 27.70
C SER A 96 -21.01 -12.55 27.03
N TRP A 97 -21.02 -11.39 27.66
CA TRP A 97 -20.47 -10.16 27.09
C TRP A 97 -19.02 -9.86 27.47
N THR A 98 -18.47 -10.55 28.47
CA THR A 98 -17.21 -10.15 29.16
C THR A 98 -16.07 -9.88 28.18
N GLU A 99 -15.78 -10.82 27.30
CA GLU A 99 -14.67 -10.68 26.36
C GLU A 99 -14.90 -9.55 25.36
N LEU A 100 -16.11 -9.43 24.84
CA LEU A 100 -16.48 -8.37 23.91
C LEU A 100 -16.45 -6.99 24.57
N ASP A 101 -16.87 -6.91 25.86
CA ASP A 101 -16.80 -5.67 26.65
C ASP A 101 -15.34 -5.23 26.87
N ASP A 102 -14.44 -6.17 27.17
CA ASP A 102 -13.01 -5.86 27.37
C ASP A 102 -12.41 -5.25 26.09
N ILE A 103 -12.73 -5.82 24.93
CA ILE A 103 -12.28 -5.33 23.63
C ILE A 103 -12.87 -3.95 23.32
N TYR A 104 -14.18 -3.79 23.55
CA TYR A 104 -14.86 -2.51 23.34
C TYR A 104 -14.30 -1.42 24.27
N ASN A 105 -14.19 -1.70 25.55
CA ASN A 105 -13.67 -0.76 26.54
C ASN A 105 -12.23 -0.36 26.26
N TYR A 106 -11.40 -1.30 25.75
CA TYR A 106 -10.05 -0.98 25.30
C TYR A 106 -10.06 0.03 24.15
N ALA A 107 -10.93 -0.16 23.15
CA ALA A 107 -11.04 0.77 22.03
C ALA A 107 -11.45 2.17 22.53
N ILE A 108 -12.47 2.26 23.36
CA ILE A 108 -12.97 3.53 23.93
C ILE A 108 -11.88 4.22 24.77
N ALA A 109 -11.19 3.48 25.66
CA ALA A 109 -10.15 4.02 26.51
C ALA A 109 -8.95 4.62 25.72
N ASN A 110 -8.68 4.09 24.53
CA ASN A 110 -7.62 4.57 23.66
C ASN A 110 -8.11 5.57 22.59
N ASN A 111 -9.39 5.93 22.58
CA ASN A 111 -10.02 6.73 21.52
C ASN A 111 -9.84 6.12 20.12
N PHE A 112 -9.84 4.80 20.02
CA PHE A 112 -9.77 4.10 18.75
C PHE A 112 -11.17 3.83 18.21
N PRO A 113 -11.44 4.05 16.91
CA PRO A 113 -12.67 3.60 16.30
C PRO A 113 -12.89 2.10 16.56
N TYR A 114 -14.08 1.76 17.05
CA TYR A 114 -14.49 0.38 17.29
C TYR A 114 -15.45 -0.08 16.19
N LYS A 115 -15.21 -1.25 15.59
CA LYS A 115 -16.12 -1.91 14.65
C LYS A 115 -16.71 -3.15 15.32
N HIS A 116 -18.05 -3.19 15.48
CA HIS A 116 -18.74 -4.40 15.90
C HIS A 116 -18.84 -5.39 14.72
N HIS A 117 -18.27 -6.55 14.88
CA HIS A 117 -18.25 -7.62 13.86
C HIS A 117 -18.80 -8.90 14.50
N ASN A 118 -19.98 -9.36 14.12
CA ASN A 118 -21.03 -8.85 13.25
C ASN A 118 -22.42 -9.20 13.81
N LEU A 119 -23.50 -8.65 13.25
CA LEU A 119 -24.86 -8.94 13.75
C LEU A 119 -25.46 -10.19 13.09
N ILE A 120 -25.47 -10.29 11.77
CA ILE A 120 -26.12 -11.35 10.99
C ILE A 120 -25.08 -12.01 10.07
N TRP A 121 -24.92 -13.30 10.24
CA TRP A 121 -24.05 -14.14 9.41
C TRP A 121 -24.51 -15.59 9.44
N GLY A 122 -24.30 -16.34 8.34
CA GLY A 122 -24.66 -17.73 8.24
C GLY A 122 -23.65 -18.70 8.88
N SER A 123 -22.54 -18.17 9.42
CA SER A 123 -21.57 -18.94 10.19
C SER A 123 -21.48 -18.40 11.62
N GLN A 124 -21.00 -19.19 12.56
CA GLN A 124 -20.84 -18.83 13.99
C GLN A 124 -22.10 -18.18 14.59
N GLN A 125 -23.28 -18.59 14.12
CA GLN A 125 -24.57 -18.24 14.71
C GLN A 125 -24.91 -19.16 15.90
N PRO A 126 -25.81 -18.77 16.82
CA PRO A 126 -26.25 -19.67 17.90
C PRO A 126 -26.93 -20.91 17.32
N SER A 127 -26.63 -22.09 17.88
CA SER A 127 -27.18 -23.36 17.38
C SER A 127 -28.70 -23.46 17.47
N PHE A 128 -29.32 -22.76 18.40
CA PHE A 128 -30.80 -22.69 18.51
C PHE A 128 -31.46 -21.94 17.34
N MET A 129 -30.69 -21.17 16.56
CA MET A 129 -31.15 -20.53 15.33
C MET A 129 -31.14 -21.46 14.12
N ASP A 130 -30.59 -22.67 14.25
CA ASP A 130 -30.55 -23.66 13.18
C ASP A 130 -31.95 -24.17 12.81
N LYS A 131 -32.05 -24.72 11.59
CA LYS A 131 -33.32 -25.17 11.02
C LYS A 131 -34.02 -26.20 11.92
N GLY A 132 -35.31 -25.98 12.15
CA GLY A 132 -36.20 -26.92 12.83
C GLY A 132 -36.22 -26.84 14.36
N ILE A 133 -35.44 -25.90 14.95
CA ILE A 133 -35.48 -25.65 16.42
C ILE A 133 -36.50 -24.59 16.74
N LEU A 134 -36.44 -23.43 16.07
CA LEU A 134 -37.42 -22.34 16.24
C LEU A 134 -38.19 -22.12 14.95
N ASP A 135 -39.47 -21.73 15.06
CA ASP A 135 -40.20 -21.23 13.90
C ASP A 135 -39.76 -19.81 13.49
N SER A 136 -40.21 -19.37 12.31
CA SER A 136 -39.76 -18.07 11.78
C SER A 136 -40.16 -16.88 12.65
N ALA A 137 -41.27 -16.93 13.39
CA ALA A 137 -41.67 -15.86 14.28
C ALA A 137 -40.78 -15.82 15.53
N GLN A 138 -40.46 -16.97 16.08
CA GLN A 138 -39.52 -17.12 17.19
C GLN A 138 -38.11 -16.68 16.78
N GLN A 139 -37.61 -17.14 15.60
CA GLN A 139 -36.33 -16.69 15.05
C GLN A 139 -36.27 -15.18 14.85
N TYR A 140 -37.35 -14.56 14.35
CA TYR A 140 -37.44 -13.11 14.21
C TYR A 140 -37.32 -12.39 15.56
N GLN A 141 -37.99 -12.92 16.61
CA GLN A 141 -37.88 -12.31 17.93
C GLN A 141 -36.47 -12.40 18.50
N GLU A 142 -35.77 -13.53 18.30
CA GLU A 142 -34.38 -13.67 18.75
C GLU A 142 -33.43 -12.72 18.00
N ILE A 143 -33.63 -12.53 16.69
CA ILE A 143 -32.89 -11.54 15.91
C ILE A 143 -33.09 -10.13 16.47
N VAL A 144 -34.34 -9.78 16.78
CA VAL A 144 -34.67 -8.48 17.39
C VAL A 144 -34.00 -8.33 18.75
N ASN A 145 -34.10 -9.35 19.63
CA ASN A 145 -33.46 -9.37 20.94
C ASN A 145 -31.94 -9.15 20.85
N TRP A 146 -31.28 -9.88 19.95
CA TRP A 146 -29.84 -9.78 19.72
C TRP A 146 -29.41 -8.39 19.23
N ILE A 147 -30.05 -7.87 18.17
CA ILE A 147 -29.73 -6.57 17.59
C ILE A 147 -29.98 -5.43 18.59
N GLN A 148 -31.08 -5.53 19.37
CA GLN A 148 -31.42 -4.55 20.39
C GLN A 148 -30.44 -4.59 21.57
N ALA A 149 -30.09 -5.79 22.07
CA ALA A 149 -29.21 -5.94 23.21
C ALA A 149 -27.77 -5.46 22.88
N SER A 150 -27.25 -5.85 21.72
CA SER A 150 -25.94 -5.42 21.26
C SER A 150 -25.88 -3.91 20.96
N GLY A 151 -26.91 -3.35 20.30
CA GLY A 151 -26.97 -1.92 20.00
C GLY A 151 -27.08 -1.03 21.25
N ALA A 152 -27.82 -1.47 22.25
CA ALA A 152 -27.92 -0.76 23.53
C ALA A 152 -26.62 -0.82 24.33
N ARG A 153 -25.86 -1.94 24.21
CA ARG A 153 -24.61 -2.15 24.95
C ARG A 153 -23.44 -1.40 24.35
N TYR A 154 -23.33 -1.34 23.01
CA TYR A 154 -22.22 -0.75 22.28
C TYR A 154 -22.60 0.54 21.56
N ALA A 155 -23.29 1.44 22.28
CA ALA A 155 -23.89 2.66 21.73
C ALA A 155 -22.88 3.63 21.09
N ASP A 156 -21.62 3.61 21.51
CA ASP A 156 -20.55 4.46 20.97
C ASP A 156 -19.70 3.74 19.91
N ALA A 157 -20.15 2.57 19.41
CA ALA A 157 -19.48 1.90 18.30
C ALA A 157 -19.48 2.80 17.05
N ASN A 158 -18.32 2.94 16.40
CA ASN A 158 -18.17 3.75 15.21
C ASN A 158 -18.74 3.06 13.97
N PHE A 159 -18.60 1.72 13.92
CA PHE A 159 -19.00 0.88 12.80
C PHE A 159 -19.69 -0.39 13.29
N CYS A 160 -20.59 -0.91 12.45
CA CYS A 160 -21.22 -2.21 12.68
C CYS A 160 -21.40 -2.95 11.35
N ASP A 161 -20.82 -4.15 11.23
CA ASP A 161 -21.11 -5.08 10.14
C ASP A 161 -22.50 -5.71 10.39
N VAL A 162 -23.54 -5.12 9.78
CA VAL A 162 -24.93 -5.56 9.98
C VAL A 162 -25.16 -6.94 9.38
N VAL A 163 -24.67 -7.15 8.16
CA VAL A 163 -24.69 -8.46 7.50
C VAL A 163 -23.28 -8.76 6.97
N ASN A 164 -22.75 -9.89 7.41
CA ASN A 164 -21.51 -10.44 6.92
C ASN A 164 -21.79 -11.52 5.88
N GLU A 165 -21.07 -11.48 4.75
CA GLU A 165 -21.07 -12.47 3.67
C GLU A 165 -22.47 -12.83 3.12
N PRO A 166 -23.31 -11.84 2.78
CA PRO A 166 -24.66 -12.12 2.29
C PRO A 166 -24.69 -12.93 0.99
N VAL A 167 -23.64 -12.84 0.16
CA VAL A 167 -23.55 -13.55 -1.13
C VAL A 167 -23.11 -15.00 -0.93
N HIS A 168 -22.16 -15.24 -0.01
CA HIS A 168 -21.53 -16.54 0.13
C HIS A 168 -22.09 -17.38 1.29
N THR A 169 -22.44 -16.72 2.40
CA THR A 169 -22.79 -17.41 3.65
C THR A 169 -24.09 -16.85 4.26
N PRO A 170 -25.22 -16.87 3.52
CA PRO A 170 -26.49 -16.41 4.05
C PRO A 170 -26.94 -17.28 5.23
N PRO A 171 -27.54 -16.71 6.30
CA PRO A 171 -27.96 -17.47 7.46
C PRO A 171 -29.15 -18.40 7.16
N SER A 172 -29.28 -19.46 7.94
CA SER A 172 -30.36 -20.44 7.79
C SER A 172 -31.76 -19.85 8.04
N TYR A 173 -31.83 -18.73 8.75
CA TYR A 173 -33.05 -18.05 9.17
C TYR A 173 -33.44 -16.84 8.30
N ILE A 174 -33.00 -16.76 7.04
CA ILE A 174 -33.37 -15.64 6.16
C ILE A 174 -34.89 -15.44 6.04
N ASN A 175 -35.68 -16.53 6.15
CA ASN A 175 -37.12 -16.46 6.06
C ASN A 175 -37.74 -15.66 7.22
N ALA A 176 -37.15 -15.68 8.41
CA ALA A 176 -37.54 -14.85 9.53
C ALA A 176 -37.39 -13.35 9.23
N LEU A 177 -36.44 -13.00 8.37
CA LEU A 177 -36.19 -11.63 7.90
C LEU A 177 -36.89 -11.31 6.56
N GLY A 178 -37.87 -12.13 6.12
CA GLY A 178 -38.61 -11.91 4.88
C GLY A 178 -38.09 -12.64 3.65
N GLY A 179 -37.07 -13.47 3.82
CA GLY A 179 -36.50 -14.30 2.75
C GLY A 179 -35.88 -13.47 1.62
N THR A 180 -35.85 -14.06 0.43
CA THR A 180 -35.37 -13.35 -0.77
C THR A 180 -36.34 -12.25 -1.24
N GLY A 181 -37.61 -12.40 -0.97
CA GLY A 181 -38.66 -11.43 -1.27
C GLY A 181 -38.70 -10.98 -2.73
N LYS A 182 -39.10 -9.72 -2.97
CA LYS A 182 -39.22 -9.14 -4.32
C LYS A 182 -37.89 -8.74 -4.94
N THR A 183 -36.93 -8.33 -4.11
CA THR A 183 -35.62 -7.81 -4.59
C THR A 183 -34.60 -8.91 -4.81
N GLY A 184 -34.82 -10.08 -4.21
CA GLY A 184 -33.85 -11.16 -4.03
C GLY A 184 -33.07 -11.04 -2.72
N TRP A 185 -33.14 -9.86 -2.03
CA TRP A 185 -32.34 -9.51 -0.86
C TRP A 185 -33.18 -8.85 0.26
N ASP A 186 -34.48 -9.11 0.31
CA ASP A 186 -35.38 -8.48 1.28
C ASP A 186 -34.94 -8.76 2.73
N TRP A 187 -34.38 -9.93 3.02
CA TRP A 187 -33.84 -10.29 4.33
C TRP A 187 -32.64 -9.37 4.75
N VAL A 188 -31.77 -8.97 3.81
CA VAL A 188 -30.67 -8.03 4.08
C VAL A 188 -31.25 -6.65 4.40
N ILE A 189 -32.19 -6.20 3.58
CA ILE A 189 -32.87 -4.90 3.79
C ILE A 189 -33.53 -4.86 5.16
N ASN A 190 -34.21 -5.94 5.57
CA ASN A 190 -34.89 -6.01 6.87
C ASN A 190 -33.91 -6.11 8.05
N ALA A 191 -32.76 -6.78 7.89
CA ALA A 191 -31.69 -6.75 8.88
C ALA A 191 -31.18 -5.31 9.11
N PHE A 192 -30.93 -4.56 8.04
CA PHE A 192 -30.51 -3.16 8.12
C PHE A 192 -31.57 -2.25 8.73
N LYS A 193 -32.87 -2.46 8.45
CA LYS A 193 -33.96 -1.73 9.12
C LYS A 193 -33.96 -1.97 10.62
N LEU A 194 -33.72 -3.20 11.07
CA LEU A 194 -33.62 -3.52 12.50
C LEU A 194 -32.40 -2.85 13.12
N ALA A 195 -31.25 -2.90 12.45
CA ALA A 195 -30.04 -2.23 12.92
C ALA A 195 -30.26 -0.71 13.04
N ARG A 196 -30.87 -0.05 12.03
CA ARG A 196 -31.21 1.39 12.10
C ARG A 196 -32.17 1.72 13.25
N LYS A 197 -33.03 0.81 13.59
CA LYS A 197 -33.99 1.02 14.68
C LYS A 197 -33.38 0.97 16.06
N TYR A 198 -32.37 0.07 16.25
CA TYR A 198 -31.88 -0.27 17.58
C TYR A 198 -30.45 0.15 17.86
N TRP A 199 -29.65 0.47 16.82
CA TRP A 199 -28.30 0.99 16.98
C TRP A 199 -28.27 2.51 16.97
N SER A 200 -27.23 3.08 17.55
CA SER A 200 -27.00 4.53 17.58
C SER A 200 -27.05 5.13 16.17
N PRO A 201 -27.68 6.28 15.94
CA PRO A 201 -27.67 6.96 14.65
C PRO A 201 -26.25 7.41 14.24
N ASN A 202 -25.31 7.46 15.18
CA ASN A 202 -23.90 7.79 14.91
C ASN A 202 -23.09 6.58 14.44
N THR A 203 -23.56 5.35 14.69
CA THR A 203 -22.90 4.13 14.22
C THR A 203 -23.10 3.97 12.73
N LYS A 204 -22.00 3.85 11.99
CA LYS A 204 -22.03 3.57 10.55
C LYS A 204 -22.35 2.10 10.31
N LEU A 205 -23.43 1.84 9.60
CA LEU A 205 -23.89 0.50 9.27
C LEU A 205 -23.27 0.03 7.95
N LEU A 206 -22.58 -1.10 7.99
CA LEU A 206 -21.83 -1.69 6.87
C LEU A 206 -22.44 -3.03 6.46
N VAL A 207 -22.32 -3.36 5.19
CA VAL A 207 -22.36 -4.75 4.69
C VAL A 207 -20.92 -5.18 4.42
N ASN A 208 -20.55 -6.43 4.69
CA ASN A 208 -19.18 -6.93 4.56
C ASN A 208 -19.14 -8.22 3.72
N GLU A 209 -18.18 -8.35 2.79
CA GLU A 209 -18.12 -9.49 1.87
C GLU A 209 -16.70 -9.75 1.38
N TYR A 210 -16.43 -11.01 1.02
CA TYR A 210 -15.19 -11.43 0.38
C TYR A 210 -15.37 -11.76 -1.11
N SER A 211 -14.26 -11.91 -1.82
CA SER A 211 -14.21 -12.21 -3.26
C SER A 211 -14.99 -11.21 -4.13
N VAL A 212 -15.05 -9.96 -3.69
CA VAL A 212 -15.73 -8.88 -4.42
C VAL A 212 -14.76 -8.00 -5.22
N ILE A 213 -13.45 -8.16 -5.01
CA ILE A 213 -12.42 -7.42 -5.74
C ILE A 213 -11.64 -8.26 -6.74
N ASN A 214 -11.68 -9.59 -6.63
CA ASN A 214 -10.92 -10.51 -7.48
C ASN A 214 -11.71 -11.08 -8.67
N GLY A 215 -12.99 -10.68 -8.84
CA GLY A 215 -13.83 -11.11 -9.96
C GLY A 215 -15.26 -10.58 -9.88
N ASP A 216 -15.97 -10.65 -11.00
CA ASP A 216 -17.34 -10.11 -11.13
C ASP A 216 -18.44 -11.02 -10.55
N THR A 217 -18.16 -12.28 -10.30
CA THR A 217 -19.17 -13.26 -9.85
C THR A 217 -19.81 -12.84 -8.51
N SER A 218 -18.99 -12.44 -7.55
CA SER A 218 -19.45 -11.98 -6.23
C SER A 218 -19.70 -10.47 -6.21
N LEU A 219 -18.94 -9.71 -6.99
CA LEU A 219 -19.09 -8.26 -7.07
C LEU A 219 -20.47 -7.83 -7.59
N THR A 220 -20.99 -8.48 -8.63
CA THR A 220 -22.27 -8.12 -9.24
C THR A 220 -23.45 -8.23 -8.26
N PRO A 221 -23.69 -9.36 -7.57
CA PRO A 221 -24.74 -9.41 -6.54
C PRO A 221 -24.46 -8.49 -5.35
N TYR A 222 -23.20 -8.30 -4.98
CA TYR A 222 -22.82 -7.39 -3.89
C TYR A 222 -23.18 -5.93 -4.21
N LEU A 223 -22.86 -5.44 -5.39
CA LEU A 223 -23.26 -4.11 -5.87
C LEU A 223 -24.79 -3.95 -5.91
N LYS A 224 -25.52 -5.02 -6.26
CA LYS A 224 -26.99 -4.99 -6.20
C LYS A 224 -27.50 -4.79 -4.77
N ILE A 225 -26.93 -5.51 -3.79
CA ILE A 225 -27.25 -5.31 -2.36
C ILE A 225 -26.97 -3.88 -1.93
N ILE A 226 -25.76 -3.38 -2.22
CA ILE A 226 -25.34 -2.02 -1.86
C ILE A 226 -26.32 -0.97 -2.42
N ASN A 227 -26.69 -1.08 -3.70
CA ASN A 227 -27.62 -0.13 -4.32
C ASN A 227 -29.01 -0.19 -3.68
N LEU A 228 -29.56 -1.38 -3.39
CA LEU A 228 -30.84 -1.52 -2.69
C LEU A 228 -30.83 -0.88 -1.30
N LEU A 229 -29.74 -1.06 -0.56
CA LEU A 229 -29.56 -0.46 0.76
C LEU A 229 -29.38 1.07 0.68
N LYS A 230 -28.63 1.54 -0.31
CA LYS A 230 -28.40 2.97 -0.57
C LYS A 230 -29.68 3.69 -0.97
N ASP A 231 -30.45 3.12 -1.90
CA ASP A 231 -31.74 3.66 -2.34
C ASP A 231 -32.76 3.76 -1.19
N SER A 232 -32.61 2.90 -0.18
CA SER A 232 -33.42 2.89 1.05
C SER A 232 -32.81 3.74 2.17
N SER A 233 -31.66 4.39 1.98
CA SER A 233 -30.93 5.17 3.00
C SER A 233 -30.60 4.36 4.26
N LEU A 234 -30.24 3.08 4.09
CA LEU A 234 -30.00 2.15 5.20
C LEU A 234 -28.50 1.89 5.46
N ILE A 235 -27.62 2.13 4.49
CA ILE A 235 -26.19 1.82 4.54
C ILE A 235 -25.35 3.09 4.62
N ASP A 236 -24.25 3.06 5.39
CA ASP A 236 -23.30 4.17 5.51
C ASP A 236 -21.92 3.85 4.93
N GLY A 237 -21.62 2.60 4.61
CA GLY A 237 -20.34 2.20 4.03
C GLY A 237 -20.28 0.74 3.63
N ILE A 238 -19.24 0.40 2.94
CA ILE A 238 -19.01 -0.92 2.31
C ILE A 238 -17.78 -1.57 2.94
N GLY A 239 -17.93 -2.80 3.46
CA GLY A 239 -16.82 -3.65 3.89
C GLY A 239 -16.33 -4.53 2.74
N VAL A 240 -15.03 -4.63 2.59
CA VAL A 240 -14.34 -5.52 1.65
C VAL A 240 -13.30 -6.30 2.43
N GLN A 241 -13.44 -7.61 2.52
CA GLN A 241 -12.55 -8.41 3.37
C GLN A 241 -11.10 -8.34 2.89
N ALA A 242 -10.84 -8.55 1.62
CA ALA A 242 -9.50 -8.54 1.01
C ALA A 242 -8.54 -9.53 1.68
N HIS A 243 -9.00 -10.75 1.89
CA HIS A 243 -8.17 -11.84 2.39
C HIS A 243 -7.12 -12.31 1.36
N TYR A 244 -6.06 -12.96 1.86
CA TYR A 244 -4.93 -13.46 1.07
C TYR A 244 -5.36 -14.25 -0.19
N PHE A 245 -6.44 -15.04 -0.14
CA PHE A 245 -6.91 -15.83 -1.28
C PHE A 245 -7.57 -14.98 -2.37
N GLU A 246 -7.92 -13.73 -2.07
CA GLU A 246 -8.44 -12.76 -3.06
C GLU A 246 -7.29 -12.01 -3.73
N ILE A 247 -6.30 -11.62 -2.95
CA ILE A 247 -5.28 -10.64 -3.34
C ILE A 247 -3.91 -11.26 -3.58
N ASP A 248 -3.50 -12.29 -2.81
CA ASP A 248 -2.15 -12.85 -2.84
C ASP A 248 -1.98 -13.90 -3.96
N GLY A 249 -1.85 -13.43 -5.20
CA GLY A 249 -1.61 -14.27 -6.38
C GLY A 249 -2.87 -14.78 -7.08
N GLY A 250 -4.07 -14.44 -6.60
CA GLY A 250 -5.34 -14.83 -7.21
C GLY A 250 -5.82 -13.88 -8.31
N ALA A 251 -5.57 -12.59 -8.15
CA ALA A 251 -5.96 -11.55 -9.10
C ALA A 251 -4.79 -10.62 -9.42
N SER A 252 -4.81 -9.98 -10.59
CA SER A 252 -3.82 -8.95 -10.90
C SER A 252 -4.12 -7.65 -10.13
N PRO A 253 -3.10 -6.85 -9.77
CA PRO A 253 -3.28 -5.54 -9.15
C PRO A 253 -4.25 -4.63 -9.92
N SER A 254 -4.22 -4.68 -11.26
CA SER A 254 -5.14 -3.92 -12.11
C SER A 254 -6.59 -4.39 -11.99
N LEU A 255 -6.84 -5.68 -11.84
CA LEU A 255 -8.20 -6.21 -11.63
C LEU A 255 -8.73 -5.81 -10.26
N LEU A 256 -7.89 -5.94 -9.21
CA LEU A 256 -8.24 -5.49 -7.85
C LEU A 256 -8.64 -4.02 -7.85
N LYS A 257 -7.82 -3.16 -8.49
CA LYS A 257 -8.12 -1.72 -8.60
C LYS A 257 -9.40 -1.46 -9.40
N THR A 258 -9.60 -2.12 -10.53
CA THR A 258 -10.80 -1.96 -11.36
C THR A 258 -12.07 -2.30 -10.59
N ASN A 259 -12.07 -3.37 -9.79
CA ASN A 259 -13.23 -3.78 -9.01
C ASN A 259 -13.43 -2.90 -7.76
N LEU A 260 -12.34 -2.45 -7.14
CA LEU A 260 -12.40 -1.44 -6.08
C LEU A 260 -13.03 -0.13 -6.60
N ASP A 261 -12.66 0.31 -7.81
CA ASP A 261 -13.23 1.51 -8.44
C ASP A 261 -14.75 1.40 -8.66
N LYS A 262 -15.26 0.19 -8.98
CA LYS A 262 -16.71 -0.04 -9.09
C LYS A 262 -17.42 0.13 -7.74
N LEU A 263 -16.78 -0.28 -6.63
CA LEU A 263 -17.31 -0.11 -5.28
C LEU A 263 -17.27 1.35 -4.83
N THR A 264 -16.14 2.04 -5.01
CA THR A 264 -15.97 3.44 -4.63
C THR A 264 -16.83 4.38 -5.49
N ALA A 265 -17.12 4.01 -6.76
CA ALA A 265 -18.04 4.73 -7.64
C ALA A 265 -19.49 4.77 -7.12
N THR A 266 -19.86 3.93 -6.14
CA THR A 266 -21.14 4.04 -5.45
C THR A 266 -21.29 5.34 -4.65
N GLY A 267 -20.19 6.01 -4.32
CA GLY A 267 -20.12 7.21 -3.49
C GLY A 267 -20.20 6.92 -2.00
N LEU A 268 -20.25 5.65 -1.58
CA LEU A 268 -20.17 5.26 -0.17
C LEU A 268 -18.69 5.06 0.24
N PRO A 269 -18.34 5.37 1.50
CA PRO A 269 -17.04 5.01 2.04
C PRO A 269 -16.78 3.50 1.96
N VAL A 270 -15.61 3.10 1.49
CA VAL A 270 -15.15 1.70 1.48
C VAL A 270 -14.17 1.49 2.63
N TYR A 271 -14.31 0.38 3.33
CA TYR A 271 -13.41 -0.08 4.39
C TYR A 271 -12.87 -1.44 4.01
N ILE A 272 -11.54 -1.56 3.94
CA ILE A 272 -10.89 -2.86 3.82
C ILE A 272 -10.90 -3.47 5.21
N SER A 273 -11.67 -4.54 5.37
CA SER A 273 -12.14 -4.98 6.69
C SER A 273 -11.32 -6.11 7.30
N GLU A 274 -10.58 -6.90 6.49
CA GLU A 274 -9.96 -8.16 6.93
C GLU A 274 -8.66 -8.47 6.16
N PHE A 275 -7.89 -7.43 5.81
CA PHE A 275 -6.69 -7.54 4.99
C PHE A 275 -5.65 -8.48 5.61
N ASP A 276 -5.17 -9.46 4.85
CA ASP A 276 -4.06 -10.32 5.24
C ASP A 276 -3.25 -10.85 4.04
N ILE A 277 -1.98 -11.21 4.28
CA ILE A 277 -1.06 -11.82 3.31
C ILE A 277 -0.48 -13.08 3.96
N ASN A 278 -0.77 -14.27 3.39
CA ASN A 278 -0.38 -15.56 3.95
C ASN A 278 0.88 -16.12 3.27
N GLN A 279 2.06 -15.56 3.60
CA GLN A 279 3.34 -15.95 3.02
C GLN A 279 4.35 -16.33 4.10
N GLN A 280 4.92 -17.54 3.97
CA GLN A 280 5.90 -18.07 4.92
C GLN A 280 7.25 -17.35 4.84
N ILE A 281 7.69 -16.99 3.62
CA ILE A 281 8.98 -16.35 3.38
C ILE A 281 8.82 -14.85 3.56
N ASP A 282 9.60 -14.26 4.45
CA ASP A 282 9.52 -12.85 4.85
C ASP A 282 9.65 -11.88 3.68
N SER A 283 10.62 -12.10 2.79
CA SER A 283 10.82 -11.24 1.62
C SER A 283 9.66 -11.34 0.60
N VAL A 284 8.97 -12.48 0.54
CA VAL A 284 7.80 -12.66 -0.31
C VAL A 284 6.60 -11.95 0.32
N GLN A 285 6.41 -12.08 1.63
CA GLN A 285 5.35 -11.37 2.34
C GLN A 285 5.51 -9.85 2.18
N GLU A 286 6.71 -9.32 2.41
CA GLU A 286 7.01 -7.90 2.22
C GLU A 286 6.72 -7.44 0.80
N ALA A 287 7.20 -8.17 -0.22
CA ALA A 287 6.95 -7.85 -1.62
C ALA A 287 5.44 -7.83 -1.95
N ARG A 288 4.64 -8.74 -1.36
CA ARG A 288 3.18 -8.72 -1.54
C ARG A 288 2.54 -7.52 -0.85
N TYR A 289 2.95 -7.17 0.37
CA TYR A 289 2.50 -5.93 1.02
C TYR A 289 2.81 -4.69 0.17
N GLN A 290 4.00 -4.64 -0.45
CA GLN A 290 4.43 -3.53 -1.32
C GLN A 290 3.57 -3.38 -2.58
N ILE A 291 3.01 -4.48 -3.08
CA ILE A 291 2.14 -4.49 -4.27
C ILE A 291 0.68 -4.21 -3.91
N GLU A 292 0.16 -4.88 -2.87
CA GLU A 292 -1.28 -4.94 -2.62
C GLU A 292 -1.78 -3.79 -1.71
N PHE A 293 -1.05 -3.47 -0.65
CA PHE A 293 -1.49 -2.46 0.31
C PHE A 293 -1.69 -1.06 -0.32
N PRO A 294 -0.81 -0.57 -1.24
CA PRO A 294 -1.00 0.70 -1.92
C PRO A 294 -2.30 0.81 -2.70
N ILE A 295 -2.78 -0.28 -3.32
CA ILE A 295 -4.05 -0.30 -4.09
C ILE A 295 -5.20 0.25 -3.24
N PHE A 296 -5.23 -0.12 -1.96
CA PHE A 296 -6.26 0.27 -1.01
C PHE A 296 -5.94 1.58 -0.30
N TRP A 297 -4.68 1.73 0.14
CA TRP A 297 -4.29 2.90 0.92
C TRP A 297 -4.38 4.21 0.14
N GLU A 298 -4.02 4.18 -1.15
CA GLU A 298 -4.00 5.37 -2.00
C GLU A 298 -5.37 5.70 -2.61
N ASP A 299 -6.30 4.76 -2.62
CA ASP A 299 -7.64 5.01 -3.16
C ASP A 299 -8.41 6.01 -2.29
N PRO A 300 -8.87 7.15 -2.83
CA PRO A 300 -9.56 8.19 -2.05
C PRO A 300 -10.93 7.74 -1.52
N GLY A 301 -11.54 6.71 -2.10
CA GLY A 301 -12.81 6.14 -1.64
C GLY A 301 -12.65 5.11 -0.51
N VAL A 302 -11.41 4.71 -0.18
CA VAL A 302 -11.10 3.86 0.99
C VAL A 302 -10.82 4.73 2.21
N TYR A 303 -11.50 4.47 3.31
CA TYR A 303 -11.44 5.28 4.54
C TYR A 303 -10.67 4.63 5.69
N GLY A 304 -10.35 3.35 5.57
CA GLY A 304 -9.55 2.64 6.55
C GLY A 304 -9.28 1.20 6.13
N ILE A 305 -8.23 0.62 6.71
CA ILE A 305 -7.81 -0.77 6.50
C ILE A 305 -7.67 -1.45 7.86
N THR A 306 -8.34 -2.58 8.05
CA THR A 306 -8.19 -3.45 9.21
C THR A 306 -7.46 -4.70 8.79
N LEU A 307 -6.32 -4.99 9.40
CA LEU A 307 -5.59 -6.24 9.21
C LEU A 307 -6.25 -7.36 10.03
N TRP A 308 -6.18 -8.61 9.54
CA TRP A 308 -6.84 -9.74 10.19
C TRP A 308 -5.86 -10.57 11.02
N GLY A 309 -5.31 -9.94 12.06
CA GLY A 309 -4.30 -10.50 12.97
C GLY A 309 -2.89 -10.02 12.66
N TYR A 310 -2.03 -9.99 13.70
CA TYR A 310 -0.64 -9.57 13.53
C TYR A 310 0.36 -10.36 14.36
N THR A 311 -0.07 -11.06 15.41
CA THR A 311 0.81 -11.81 16.29
C THR A 311 0.87 -13.28 15.88
N GLN A 312 2.05 -13.85 15.83
CA GLN A 312 2.27 -15.26 15.51
C GLN A 312 1.50 -16.18 16.47
N ASN A 313 0.86 -17.21 15.92
CA ASN A 313 -0.02 -18.18 16.59
C ASN A 313 -1.39 -17.63 17.02
N GLU A 314 -1.67 -16.32 16.78
CA GLU A 314 -2.95 -15.68 17.05
C GLU A 314 -3.63 -15.19 15.74
N THR A 315 -3.26 -15.76 14.62
CA THR A 315 -3.83 -15.49 13.32
C THR A 315 -4.58 -16.72 12.79
N TRP A 316 -5.67 -16.50 12.04
CA TRP A 316 -6.47 -17.58 11.48
C TRP A 316 -5.72 -18.41 10.43
N LYS A 317 -4.65 -17.86 9.82
CA LYS A 317 -3.74 -18.56 8.92
C LYS A 317 -2.30 -18.46 9.44
N PRO A 318 -1.49 -19.51 9.22
CA PRO A 318 -0.22 -19.68 9.96
C PRO A 318 0.85 -18.64 9.62
N TYR A 319 0.74 -17.93 8.49
CA TYR A 319 1.80 -17.03 8.01
C TYR A 319 1.30 -15.60 7.73
N THR A 320 0.11 -15.21 8.24
CA THR A 320 -0.42 -13.84 8.08
C THR A 320 0.12 -12.88 9.16
N TYR A 321 0.81 -13.39 10.19
CA TYR A 321 1.37 -12.54 11.25
C TYR A 321 2.46 -11.60 10.75
N LEU A 322 2.63 -10.50 11.47
CA LEU A 322 3.66 -9.48 11.24
C LEU A 322 4.66 -9.37 12.41
N VAL A 323 4.31 -9.91 13.57
CA VAL A 323 5.15 -9.94 14.77
C VAL A 323 5.22 -11.37 15.27
N THR A 324 6.44 -11.85 15.53
CA THR A 324 6.67 -13.20 16.04
C THR A 324 6.34 -13.28 17.54
N THR A 325 6.24 -14.50 18.09
CA THR A 325 6.10 -14.72 19.54
C THR A 325 7.29 -14.21 20.37
N SER A 326 8.43 -13.93 19.74
CA SER A 326 9.58 -13.27 20.35
C SER A 326 9.60 -11.75 20.15
N GLU A 327 8.46 -11.17 19.81
CA GLU A 327 8.29 -9.73 19.59
C GLU A 327 9.16 -9.16 18.44
N THR A 328 9.58 -10.01 17.51
CA THR A 328 10.36 -9.59 16.34
C THR A 328 9.42 -9.24 15.20
N GLU A 329 9.56 -8.02 14.63
CA GLU A 329 8.80 -7.59 13.47
C GLU A 329 9.30 -8.30 12.20
N ARG A 330 8.37 -8.81 11.38
CA ARG A 330 8.68 -9.25 10.01
C ARG A 330 8.87 -8.04 9.10
N PRO A 331 9.70 -8.11 8.04
CA PRO A 331 10.08 -6.96 7.19
C PRO A 331 8.91 -6.15 6.62
N ALA A 332 7.76 -6.77 6.39
CA ALA A 332 6.55 -6.09 5.94
C ALA A 332 6.06 -5.00 6.91
N LEU A 333 6.24 -5.16 8.23
CA LEU A 333 5.75 -4.18 9.22
C LEU A 333 6.58 -2.89 9.27
N PRO A 334 7.94 -2.91 9.31
CA PRO A 334 8.75 -1.70 9.13
C PRO A 334 8.50 -1.01 7.78
N TRP A 335 8.28 -1.79 6.71
CA TRP A 335 7.91 -1.22 5.42
C TRP A 335 6.58 -0.49 5.50
N LEU A 336 5.51 -1.11 6.05
CA LEU A 336 4.21 -0.47 6.26
C LEU A 336 4.34 0.84 7.04
N ARG A 337 5.13 0.83 8.10
CA ARG A 337 5.38 2.04 8.92
C ARG A 337 5.97 3.17 8.09
N THR A 338 6.96 2.86 7.26
CA THR A 338 7.62 3.83 6.38
C THR A 338 6.67 4.34 5.30
N PHE A 339 5.97 3.42 4.63
CA PHE A 339 5.02 3.72 3.57
C PHE A 339 3.85 4.61 4.07
N ILE A 340 3.21 4.24 5.18
CA ILE A 340 2.08 5.00 5.73
C ILE A 340 2.53 6.38 6.21
N LYS A 341 3.70 6.47 6.83
CA LYS A 341 4.25 7.74 7.33
C LYS A 341 4.59 8.71 6.20
N ASN A 342 5.31 8.24 5.21
CA ASN A 342 5.97 9.07 4.21
C ASN A 342 5.23 9.10 2.86
N GLY A 343 4.34 8.16 2.61
CA GLY A 343 3.73 7.91 1.31
C GLY A 343 4.47 6.83 0.51
N PRO A 344 4.03 6.57 -0.73
CA PRO A 344 4.68 5.61 -1.60
C PRO A 344 6.13 6.03 -1.88
N VAL A 345 7.07 5.10 -1.78
CA VAL A 345 8.42 5.31 -2.28
C VAL A 345 8.44 5.07 -3.80
N PRO A 346 9.34 5.72 -4.54
CA PRO A 346 9.46 5.51 -5.98
C PRO A 346 9.66 4.04 -6.34
N ALA A 347 8.95 3.59 -7.36
CA ALA A 347 9.10 2.24 -7.89
C ALA A 347 10.50 2.05 -8.52
N VAL A 348 10.93 0.80 -8.68
CA VAL A 348 12.22 0.44 -9.29
C VAL A 348 12.25 0.91 -10.76
N PRO A 349 13.21 1.76 -11.19
CA PRO A 349 13.35 2.14 -12.58
C PRO A 349 13.81 0.96 -13.46
N LEU A 350 13.28 0.89 -14.69
CA LEU A 350 13.74 -0.07 -15.68
C LEU A 350 14.84 0.54 -16.56
N LEU A 351 16.04 -0.03 -16.52
CA LEU A 351 17.17 0.45 -17.30
C LEU A 351 17.01 0.12 -18.78
N VAL A 352 17.42 1.05 -19.65
CA VAL A 352 17.35 0.91 -21.12
C VAL A 352 18.74 0.80 -21.74
N SER A 353 19.59 1.80 -21.59
CA SER A 353 20.95 1.79 -22.16
C SER A 353 21.93 2.64 -21.34
N PRO A 354 23.24 2.32 -21.40
CA PRO A 354 23.90 1.22 -22.11
C PRO A 354 23.70 -0.15 -21.42
N ARG A 355 23.59 -1.22 -22.23
CA ARG A 355 23.39 -2.58 -21.72
C ARG A 355 24.33 -3.57 -22.41
N SER A 356 25.26 -4.16 -21.67
CA SER A 356 26.18 -5.21 -22.12
C SER A 356 26.91 -4.86 -23.44
N THR A 357 27.25 -3.57 -23.62
CA THR A 357 27.89 -3.05 -24.81
C THR A 357 29.40 -2.93 -24.62
N THR A 358 30.15 -3.07 -25.69
CA THR A 358 31.59 -2.77 -25.77
C THR A 358 31.79 -1.48 -26.60
N ASP A 359 32.97 -0.88 -26.49
CA ASP A 359 33.32 0.38 -27.17
C ASP A 359 32.39 1.56 -26.89
N GLN A 360 31.76 1.56 -25.72
CA GLN A 360 30.92 2.67 -25.29
C GLN A 360 31.75 3.95 -25.15
N ALA A 361 31.19 5.08 -25.50
CA ALA A 361 31.83 6.38 -25.32
C ALA A 361 32.26 6.61 -23.86
N ARG A 362 33.42 7.23 -23.64
CA ARG A 362 33.95 7.54 -22.29
C ARG A 362 33.12 8.61 -21.55
N VAL A 363 32.33 9.39 -22.27
CA VAL A 363 31.20 10.19 -21.75
C VAL A 363 29.96 9.55 -22.33
N SER A 364 29.19 8.86 -21.50
CA SER A 364 28.05 8.05 -21.94
C SER A 364 26.73 8.69 -21.50
N THR A 365 25.70 8.49 -22.33
CA THR A 365 24.32 8.80 -21.99
C THR A 365 23.65 7.56 -21.41
N TYR A 366 23.06 7.70 -20.23
CA TYR A 366 22.32 6.65 -19.54
C TYR A 366 20.83 6.93 -19.72
N ILE A 367 20.05 5.91 -20.02
CA ILE A 367 18.62 6.00 -20.28
C ILE A 367 17.90 4.92 -19.46
N TRP A 368 16.78 5.31 -18.85
CA TRP A 368 15.87 4.42 -18.13
C TRP A 368 14.41 4.84 -18.36
N GLN A 369 13.47 4.00 -17.95
CA GLN A 369 12.05 4.34 -18.00
C GLN A 369 11.66 5.08 -16.72
N SER A 370 10.66 5.97 -16.83
CA SER A 370 10.07 6.60 -15.66
C SER A 370 9.50 5.54 -14.71
N SER A 371 9.67 5.75 -13.42
CA SER A 371 9.08 4.93 -12.40
C SER A 371 7.99 5.69 -11.64
N ALA A 372 6.97 4.96 -11.18
CA ALA A 372 5.89 5.55 -10.42
C ALA A 372 6.45 6.28 -9.20
N TYR A 373 5.88 7.43 -8.88
CA TYR A 373 6.22 8.30 -7.75
C TYR A 373 7.59 8.97 -7.77
N ALA A 374 8.49 8.66 -8.72
CA ALA A 374 9.76 9.36 -8.82
C ALA A 374 9.58 10.80 -9.32
N ILE A 375 10.17 11.74 -8.59
CA ILE A 375 10.27 13.16 -8.96
C ILE A 375 11.64 13.42 -9.59
N THR A 376 12.68 12.77 -9.07
CA THR A 376 14.06 12.80 -9.55
C THR A 376 14.65 11.40 -9.52
N TYR A 377 15.83 11.24 -10.13
CA TYR A 377 16.53 9.97 -10.20
C TYR A 377 17.99 10.14 -9.81
N GLU A 378 18.50 9.24 -8.98
CA GLU A 378 19.94 9.11 -8.69
C GLU A 378 20.54 8.05 -9.58
N LEU A 379 21.50 8.45 -10.41
CA LEU A 379 22.33 7.56 -11.25
C LEU A 379 23.66 7.32 -10.57
N GLN A 380 24.01 6.06 -10.38
CA GLN A 380 25.32 5.64 -9.94
C GLN A 380 26.04 4.81 -11.01
N VAL A 381 27.33 5.11 -11.26
CA VAL A 381 28.23 4.32 -12.10
C VAL A 381 29.44 3.95 -11.27
N ALA A 382 29.83 2.66 -11.29
CA ALA A 382 30.88 2.13 -10.45
C ALA A 382 31.82 1.21 -11.23
N LEU A 383 33.04 1.00 -10.70
CA LEU A 383 34.01 0.04 -11.20
C LEU A 383 33.69 -1.42 -10.81
N ASP A 384 32.78 -1.62 -9.86
CA ASP A 384 32.43 -2.94 -9.34
C ASP A 384 30.91 -3.09 -9.20
N GLN A 385 30.44 -4.34 -9.28
CA GLN A 385 29.01 -4.67 -9.21
C GLN A 385 28.38 -4.40 -7.82
N ALA A 386 29.20 -4.33 -6.77
CA ALA A 386 28.75 -4.04 -5.42
C ALA A 386 28.66 -2.54 -5.11
N PHE A 387 29.06 -1.69 -6.07
CA PHE A 387 29.07 -0.22 -5.93
C PHE A 387 29.92 0.28 -4.76
N GLN A 388 31.04 -0.39 -4.48
CA GLN A 388 32.03 0.06 -3.50
C GLN A 388 32.90 1.19 -4.05
N PHE A 389 33.15 1.22 -5.38
CA PHE A 389 33.95 2.21 -6.07
C PHE A 389 33.11 2.99 -7.09
N VAL A 390 32.26 3.86 -6.58
CA VAL A 390 31.38 4.73 -7.39
C VAL A 390 32.20 5.86 -8.00
N VAL A 391 32.16 6.01 -9.33
CA VAL A 391 32.87 7.03 -10.12
C VAL A 391 31.94 8.14 -10.63
N VAL A 392 30.63 7.87 -10.74
CA VAL A 392 29.60 8.85 -11.02
C VAL A 392 28.48 8.64 -10.02
N ASP A 393 28.09 9.72 -9.37
CA ASP A 393 26.91 9.81 -8.51
C ASP A 393 26.24 11.14 -8.82
N THR A 394 25.03 11.11 -9.37
CA THR A 394 24.35 12.32 -9.81
C THR A 394 22.84 12.17 -9.78
N THR A 395 22.15 13.26 -9.44
CA THR A 395 20.69 13.31 -9.43
C THR A 395 20.19 14.18 -10.57
N VAL A 396 19.17 13.68 -11.29
CA VAL A 396 18.54 14.36 -12.43
C VAL A 396 17.03 14.26 -12.34
N ALA A 397 16.31 15.21 -12.96
CA ALA A 397 14.85 15.18 -13.02
C ALA A 397 14.32 14.31 -14.18
N ASP A 398 15.12 14.15 -15.22
CA ASP A 398 14.73 13.40 -16.43
C ASP A 398 15.08 11.91 -16.32
N THR A 399 14.54 11.11 -17.21
CA THR A 399 14.83 9.68 -17.36
C THR A 399 16.09 9.40 -18.20
N THR A 400 16.93 10.41 -18.37
CA THR A 400 18.21 10.34 -19.08
C THR A 400 19.24 11.22 -18.40
N ALA A 401 20.48 10.78 -18.40
CA ALA A 401 21.61 11.55 -17.88
C ALA A 401 22.84 11.35 -18.73
N THR A 402 23.59 12.43 -18.97
CA THR A 402 24.91 12.40 -19.63
C THR A 402 25.91 13.12 -18.73
N PRO A 403 26.42 12.45 -17.68
CA PRO A 403 27.41 13.04 -16.79
C PRO A 403 28.65 13.48 -17.56
N SER A 404 29.20 14.64 -17.22
CA SER A 404 30.43 15.17 -17.86
C SER A 404 31.72 14.42 -17.47
N ALA A 405 31.62 13.53 -16.47
CA ALA A 405 32.72 12.73 -16.00
C ALA A 405 33.23 11.82 -17.12
N GLN A 406 34.56 11.92 -17.40
CA GLN A 406 35.20 11.11 -18.39
C GLN A 406 35.67 9.79 -17.76
N LEU A 407 35.06 8.68 -18.19
CA LEU A 407 35.40 7.35 -17.71
C LEU A 407 36.73 6.85 -18.26
N ASP A 408 37.40 5.95 -17.56
CA ASP A 408 38.65 5.33 -18.02
C ASP A 408 38.43 4.50 -19.30
N PRO A 409 39.39 4.48 -20.24
CA PRO A 409 39.27 3.73 -21.48
C PRO A 409 39.40 2.22 -21.22
N ASN A 410 38.80 1.42 -22.10
CA ASN A 410 38.84 -0.06 -22.06
C ASN A 410 38.50 -0.65 -20.70
N THR A 411 37.60 0.01 -19.96
CA THR A 411 37.26 -0.35 -18.58
C THR A 411 35.80 -0.75 -18.50
N MET A 412 35.51 -1.82 -17.77
CA MET A 412 34.13 -2.25 -17.49
C MET A 412 33.58 -1.43 -16.35
N PHE A 413 32.39 -0.88 -16.56
CA PHE A 413 31.61 -0.14 -15.56
C PHE A 413 30.27 -0.80 -15.36
N TYR A 414 29.75 -0.64 -14.13
CA TYR A 414 28.43 -1.05 -13.70
C TYR A 414 27.61 0.18 -13.38
N TRP A 415 26.32 0.15 -13.66
CA TRP A 415 25.45 1.27 -13.34
C TRP A 415 24.06 0.84 -12.89
N ARG A 416 23.45 1.69 -12.07
CA ARG A 416 22.10 1.52 -11.53
C ARG A 416 21.45 2.87 -11.32
N VAL A 417 20.12 2.86 -11.18
CA VAL A 417 19.33 4.07 -10.94
C VAL A 417 18.29 3.77 -9.85
N CYS A 418 18.03 4.72 -8.95
CA CYS A 418 16.82 4.71 -8.13
C CYS A 418 16.01 5.98 -8.37
N GLY A 419 14.69 5.89 -8.19
CA GLY A 419 13.81 7.05 -8.13
C GLY A 419 13.88 7.71 -6.76
N ILE A 420 13.68 9.01 -6.69
CA ILE A 420 13.63 9.81 -5.45
C ILE A 420 12.38 10.68 -5.48
N ASP A 421 11.68 10.76 -4.35
CA ASP A 421 10.58 11.69 -4.12
C ASP A 421 10.73 12.43 -2.77
N SER A 422 9.66 13.06 -2.29
CA SER A 422 9.66 13.74 -0.99
C SER A 422 9.72 12.78 0.21
N ALA A 423 9.41 11.49 0.02
CA ALA A 423 9.50 10.45 1.04
C ALA A 423 10.90 9.84 1.13
N GLY A 424 11.71 9.99 0.07
CA GLY A 424 13.09 9.50 0.01
C GLY A 424 13.40 8.73 -1.27
N ALA A 425 14.51 7.98 -1.25
CA ALA A 425 14.93 7.15 -2.35
C ALA A 425 14.22 5.79 -2.33
N GLY A 426 13.71 5.38 -3.49
CA GLY A 426 13.20 4.03 -3.73
C GLY A 426 14.34 3.01 -3.93
N PRO A 427 13.99 1.74 -4.18
CA PRO A 427 14.99 0.72 -4.45
C PRO A 427 15.74 0.99 -5.75
N TYR A 428 17.02 0.61 -5.78
CA TYR A 428 17.80 0.64 -7.01
C TYR A 428 17.31 -0.39 -8.01
N SER A 429 17.50 -0.07 -9.30
CA SER A 429 17.28 -0.97 -10.43
C SER A 429 18.18 -2.20 -10.38
N SER A 430 17.91 -3.17 -11.25
CA SER A 430 18.91 -4.17 -11.62
C SER A 430 20.18 -3.48 -12.13
N VAL A 431 21.35 -4.14 -11.95
CA VAL A 431 22.64 -3.60 -12.38
C VAL A 431 22.89 -3.93 -13.85
N TYR A 432 23.14 -2.90 -14.68
CA TYR A 432 23.66 -3.08 -16.04
C TYR A 432 25.16 -2.80 -16.07
N HIS A 433 25.84 -3.29 -17.10
CA HIS A 433 27.27 -3.06 -17.32
C HIS A 433 27.58 -2.73 -18.78
N PHE A 434 28.71 -2.09 -19.00
CA PHE A 434 29.26 -1.81 -20.33
C PHE A 434 30.81 -1.66 -20.23
N THR A 435 31.47 -1.75 -21.37
CA THR A 435 32.93 -1.51 -21.44
C THR A 435 33.17 -0.28 -22.32
N THR A 436 33.96 0.67 -21.82
CA THR A 436 34.36 1.86 -22.58
C THR A 436 35.35 1.53 -23.67
N GLY A 437 35.27 2.26 -24.79
CA GLY A 437 36.29 2.24 -25.84
C GLY A 437 37.49 3.14 -25.54
N THR A 438 38.42 3.19 -26.48
CA THR A 438 39.60 4.06 -26.42
C THR A 438 39.30 5.52 -26.74
N LEU A 439 38.19 5.78 -27.46
CA LEU A 439 37.85 7.10 -27.94
C LEU A 439 37.14 7.90 -26.84
N LEU A 440 37.54 9.16 -26.69
CA LEU A 440 36.70 10.16 -26.03
C LEU A 440 35.37 10.26 -26.78
N ALA A 441 34.25 10.41 -26.07
CA ALA A 441 33.06 10.93 -26.75
C ALA A 441 33.48 12.26 -27.35
N VAL A 442 33.64 12.29 -28.64
CA VAL A 442 33.53 13.54 -29.36
C VAL A 442 32.08 13.97 -29.07
N LYS A 443 31.89 15.11 -28.38
CA LYS A 443 30.67 15.85 -28.51
C LYS A 443 30.37 15.82 -30.00
N GLU A 444 29.37 15.10 -30.45
CA GLU A 444 28.95 15.16 -31.84
C GLU A 444 28.57 16.61 -32.13
N GLY A 445 29.60 17.41 -32.39
CA GLY A 445 29.45 18.60 -33.18
C GLY A 445 29.12 18.08 -34.55
N ASN A 446 27.81 18.03 -34.88
CA ASN A 446 27.27 17.91 -36.23
C ASN A 446 28.11 17.09 -37.23
N THR A 447 28.46 15.85 -36.95
CA THR A 447 28.78 14.94 -38.04
C THR A 447 27.44 14.47 -38.60
N LEU A 448 27.06 15.08 -39.69
CA LEU A 448 25.86 14.67 -40.45
C LEU A 448 25.95 13.17 -40.72
N PRO A 449 24.89 12.41 -40.55
CA PRO A 449 24.83 11.01 -40.92
C PRO A 449 25.37 10.84 -42.35
N LYS A 450 26.16 9.81 -42.58
CA LYS A 450 26.73 9.57 -43.91
C LYS A 450 25.72 8.97 -44.89
N GLU A 451 24.71 8.31 -44.36
CA GLU A 451 23.68 7.60 -45.14
C GLU A 451 22.28 7.84 -44.56
N PHE A 452 21.27 7.70 -45.41
CA PHE A 452 19.88 7.64 -44.93
C PHE A 452 19.65 6.33 -44.19
N ALA A 453 18.99 6.39 -43.03
CA ALA A 453 18.61 5.21 -42.29
C ALA A 453 17.23 5.38 -41.65
N LEU A 454 16.46 4.29 -41.61
CA LEU A 454 15.29 4.14 -40.75
C LEU A 454 15.61 3.06 -39.71
N LEU A 455 15.62 3.43 -38.44
CA LEU A 455 15.92 2.52 -37.35
C LEU A 455 14.68 1.75 -36.91
N GLN A 456 14.87 0.61 -36.24
CA GLN A 456 13.78 -0.11 -35.62
C GLN A 456 13.22 0.72 -34.46
N ASN A 457 11.90 0.82 -34.38
CA ASN A 457 11.25 1.50 -33.25
C ASN A 457 11.56 0.78 -31.92
N TYR A 458 11.65 1.55 -30.87
CA TYR A 458 11.88 1.00 -29.55
C TYR A 458 10.99 1.71 -28.49
N PRO A 459 10.34 0.91 -27.59
CA PRO A 459 10.26 -0.54 -27.56
C PRO A 459 9.52 -1.14 -28.77
N ASN A 460 9.83 -2.40 -29.12
CA ASN A 460 9.08 -3.23 -30.08
C ASN A 460 9.15 -4.69 -29.62
N PRO A 461 8.07 -5.35 -29.12
CA PRO A 461 6.69 -4.81 -29.03
C PRO A 461 6.54 -3.61 -28.11
N PHE A 462 5.47 -2.80 -28.32
CA PHE A 462 5.20 -1.58 -27.53
C PHE A 462 3.75 -1.52 -27.00
N ASN A 463 3.53 -0.74 -25.92
CA ASN A 463 2.22 -0.52 -25.31
C ASN A 463 2.20 0.82 -24.54
N PRO A 464 1.37 1.80 -24.84
CA PRO A 464 0.87 2.09 -26.18
C PRO A 464 1.83 2.98 -26.98
N THR A 465 3.02 3.37 -26.42
CA THR A 465 3.97 4.31 -27.02
C THR A 465 5.28 3.66 -27.44
N THR A 466 5.89 4.18 -28.49
CA THR A 466 7.21 3.79 -28.97
C THR A 466 7.90 4.96 -29.66
N VAL A 467 9.24 4.94 -29.71
CA VAL A 467 10.05 5.94 -30.42
C VAL A 467 10.51 5.41 -31.76
N ILE A 468 10.26 6.18 -32.81
CA ILE A 468 10.76 5.91 -34.17
C ILE A 468 11.88 6.90 -34.47
N SER A 469 13.05 6.38 -34.90
CA SER A 469 14.24 7.18 -35.20
C SER A 469 14.71 6.97 -36.63
N TYR A 470 15.23 8.03 -37.25
CA TYR A 470 15.80 7.98 -38.60
C TYR A 470 16.94 8.99 -38.78
N GLN A 471 17.74 8.81 -39.84
CA GLN A 471 18.91 9.62 -40.13
C GLN A 471 18.85 10.18 -41.54
N LEU A 472 19.24 11.45 -41.66
CA LEU A 472 19.27 12.19 -42.94
C LEU A 472 20.69 12.73 -43.18
N PRO A 473 21.40 12.30 -44.21
CA PRO A 473 22.75 12.84 -44.55
C PRO A 473 22.67 14.23 -45.15
N VAL A 474 21.53 14.63 -45.73
CA VAL A 474 21.29 15.93 -46.36
C VAL A 474 19.89 16.41 -46.06
N ASN A 475 19.69 17.71 -46.09
CA ASN A 475 18.36 18.31 -45.94
C ASN A 475 17.37 17.72 -46.96
N SER A 476 16.29 17.15 -46.52
CA SER A 476 15.36 16.39 -47.34
C SER A 476 13.92 16.70 -47.01
N PHE A 477 13.02 16.57 -48.01
CA PHE A 477 11.61 16.49 -47.74
C PHE A 477 11.30 15.07 -47.28
N VAL A 478 10.79 14.92 -46.04
CA VAL A 478 10.56 13.64 -45.36
C VAL A 478 9.07 13.37 -45.24
N THR A 479 8.66 12.14 -45.57
CA THR A 479 7.38 11.60 -45.14
C THR A 479 7.60 10.33 -44.35
N LEU A 480 7.01 10.27 -43.15
CA LEU A 480 6.95 9.07 -42.31
C LEU A 480 5.49 8.72 -42.07
N LYS A 481 5.08 7.55 -42.51
CA LYS A 481 3.67 7.10 -42.46
C LYS A 481 3.52 5.73 -41.89
N ILE A 482 2.40 5.51 -41.18
CA ILE A 482 2.02 4.22 -40.61
C ILE A 482 1.00 3.54 -41.52
N TYR A 483 1.11 2.21 -41.65
CA TYR A 483 0.23 1.36 -42.43
C TYR A 483 -0.15 0.11 -41.59
N ASP A 484 -1.34 -0.44 -41.84
CA ASP A 484 -1.73 -1.74 -41.27
C ASP A 484 -1.15 -2.92 -42.08
N VAL A 485 -1.43 -4.14 -41.64
CA VAL A 485 -0.96 -5.40 -42.29
C VAL A 485 -1.45 -5.57 -43.73
N LEU A 486 -2.53 -4.90 -44.11
CA LEU A 486 -3.07 -4.92 -45.47
C LEU A 486 -2.52 -3.77 -46.34
N GLY A 487 -1.56 -3.01 -45.85
CA GLY A 487 -0.97 -1.85 -46.51
C GLY A 487 -1.88 -0.62 -46.58
N ARG A 488 -2.97 -0.61 -45.81
CA ARG A 488 -3.87 0.56 -45.77
C ARG A 488 -3.23 1.64 -44.87
N PHE A 489 -3.33 2.87 -45.37
CA PHE A 489 -2.83 4.04 -44.64
C PHE A 489 -3.56 4.21 -43.29
N VAL A 490 -2.78 4.44 -42.23
CA VAL A 490 -3.27 4.68 -40.86
C VAL A 490 -3.04 6.13 -40.48
N GLU A 491 -1.78 6.62 -40.52
CA GLU A 491 -1.43 7.96 -40.02
C GLU A 491 -0.15 8.48 -40.71
N THR A 492 -0.01 9.81 -40.80
CA THR A 492 1.22 10.48 -41.18
C THR A 492 1.86 11.11 -39.96
N LEU A 493 3.05 10.63 -39.58
CA LEU A 493 3.81 11.14 -38.42
C LEU A 493 4.67 12.35 -38.79
N VAL A 494 5.25 12.35 -40.01
CA VAL A 494 6.07 13.45 -40.52
C VAL A 494 5.69 13.71 -41.97
N SER A 495 5.54 14.97 -42.33
CA SER A 495 5.38 15.42 -43.71
C SER A 495 5.92 16.85 -43.84
N GLY A 496 7.19 16.98 -44.24
CA GLY A 496 7.83 18.30 -44.31
C GLY A 496 9.32 18.23 -44.58
N ARG A 497 9.91 19.41 -44.77
CA ARG A 497 11.36 19.57 -44.95
C ARG A 497 12.04 19.43 -43.59
N GLN A 498 13.04 18.54 -43.52
CA GLN A 498 13.84 18.27 -42.36
C GLN A 498 15.31 18.54 -42.68
N GLU A 499 16.03 19.06 -41.70
CA GLU A 499 17.48 19.29 -41.83
C GLU A 499 18.27 17.98 -41.79
N ALA A 500 19.49 17.99 -42.31
CA ALA A 500 20.38 16.87 -42.15
C ALA A 500 20.67 16.62 -40.67
N GLY A 501 20.67 15.35 -40.23
CA GLY A 501 20.85 14.97 -38.84
C GLY A 501 20.11 13.70 -38.44
N SER A 502 20.15 13.38 -37.17
CA SER A 502 19.37 12.30 -36.56
C SER A 502 18.07 12.87 -36.00
N HIS A 503 16.96 12.20 -36.29
CA HIS A 503 15.62 12.58 -35.88
C HIS A 503 14.95 11.46 -35.11
N SER A 504 14.17 11.81 -34.08
CA SER A 504 13.36 10.88 -33.29
C SER A 504 12.01 11.50 -33.00
N LEU A 505 10.96 10.67 -32.96
CA LEU A 505 9.62 11.07 -32.57
C LEU A 505 8.91 9.94 -31.85
N GLU A 506 8.03 10.31 -30.94
CA GLU A 506 7.16 9.37 -30.24
C GLU A 506 5.93 9.06 -31.10
N PHE A 507 5.56 7.79 -31.18
CA PHE A 507 4.31 7.30 -31.76
C PHE A 507 3.45 6.68 -30.68
N ASN A 508 2.18 7.14 -30.58
CA ASN A 508 1.21 6.66 -29.63
C ASN A 508 0.09 5.87 -30.33
N GLY A 509 0.09 4.56 -30.12
CA GLY A 509 -0.89 3.62 -30.68
C GLY A 509 -2.17 3.45 -29.84
N THR A 510 -2.48 4.35 -28.89
CA THR A 510 -3.67 4.22 -27.99
C THR A 510 -4.98 3.99 -28.75
N ASN A 511 -5.14 4.56 -29.93
CA ASN A 511 -6.37 4.43 -30.74
C ASN A 511 -6.34 3.26 -31.74
N LEU A 512 -5.25 2.49 -31.77
CA LEU A 512 -5.10 1.35 -32.67
C LEU A 512 -5.38 0.03 -31.92
N LYS A 513 -5.74 -1.02 -32.65
CA LYS A 513 -5.89 -2.37 -32.09
C LYS A 513 -4.53 -3.06 -31.95
N SER A 514 -4.38 -3.99 -30.99
CA SER A 514 -3.19 -4.84 -30.91
C SER A 514 -2.96 -5.56 -32.24
N GLY A 515 -1.71 -5.60 -32.70
CA GLY A 515 -1.35 -6.22 -33.97
C GLY A 515 -0.09 -5.63 -34.59
N VAL A 516 0.24 -6.16 -35.77
CA VAL A 516 1.39 -5.72 -36.58
C VAL A 516 1.00 -4.52 -37.45
N TYR A 517 1.86 -3.53 -37.47
CA TYR A 517 1.81 -2.35 -38.33
C TYR A 517 3.15 -2.16 -39.00
N PHE A 518 3.20 -1.31 -40.01
CA PHE A 518 4.41 -0.95 -40.72
C PHE A 518 4.57 0.58 -40.75
N TYR A 519 5.81 1.06 -40.61
CA TYR A 519 6.11 2.45 -40.83
C TYR A 519 7.11 2.61 -42.00
N THR A 520 6.83 3.55 -42.86
CA THR A 520 7.61 3.80 -44.06
C THR A 520 8.13 5.23 -44.07
N LEU A 521 9.45 5.37 -44.12
CA LEU A 521 10.15 6.64 -44.34
C LEU A 521 10.46 6.82 -45.82
N ARG A 522 10.16 8.00 -46.35
CA ARG A 522 10.65 8.47 -47.65
C ARG A 522 11.38 9.80 -47.49
N ALA A 523 12.61 9.88 -47.99
CA ALA A 523 13.43 11.08 -47.97
C ALA A 523 14.22 11.18 -49.27
N GLY A 524 13.80 12.07 -50.19
CA GLY A 524 14.34 12.11 -51.56
C GLY A 524 14.07 10.80 -52.32
N SER A 525 15.14 10.17 -52.80
CA SER A 525 15.10 8.83 -53.43
C SER A 525 15.12 7.67 -52.45
N PHE A 526 15.41 7.91 -51.16
CA PHE A 526 15.46 6.88 -50.13
C PHE A 526 14.05 6.49 -49.70
N THR A 527 13.84 5.17 -49.58
CA THR A 527 12.61 4.61 -49.01
C THR A 527 13.00 3.40 -48.17
N ALA A 528 12.54 3.36 -46.93
CA ALA A 528 12.70 2.22 -46.05
C ALA A 528 11.40 1.97 -45.27
N THR A 529 11.15 0.69 -44.97
CA THR A 529 9.99 0.25 -44.19
C THR A 529 10.45 -0.66 -43.04
N ARG A 530 9.83 -0.51 -41.88
CA ARG A 530 10.03 -1.34 -40.70
C ARG A 530 8.70 -1.78 -40.14
N GLU A 531 8.73 -2.87 -39.42
CA GLU A 531 7.59 -3.44 -38.71
C GLU A 531 7.54 -2.92 -37.26
N LEU A 532 6.34 -2.68 -36.74
CA LEU A 532 6.10 -2.40 -35.33
C LEU A 532 4.96 -3.28 -34.81
N LEU A 533 5.12 -3.82 -33.59
CA LEU A 533 4.15 -4.71 -32.95
C LEU A 533 3.56 -4.01 -31.74
N LEU A 534 2.26 -3.69 -31.83
CA LEU A 534 1.48 -3.12 -30.71
C LEU A 534 0.82 -4.26 -29.92
N LEU A 535 1.07 -4.29 -28.61
CA LEU A 535 0.45 -5.21 -27.65
C LEU A 535 -0.26 -4.37 -26.59
N LYS A 536 -1.56 -4.48 -26.51
CA LYS A 536 -2.39 -3.85 -25.46
C LYS A 536 -2.80 -4.90 -24.44
#